data_70a88c175bc263ff4adc8a122910eb78
#
_entry.id   70a88c175bc263ff4adc8a122910eb78
#
_cell.length_a   1.000
_cell.length_b   1.000
_cell.length_c   1.000
_cell.angle_alpha   90.00
_cell.angle_beta   90.00
_cell.angle_gamma   90.00
#
_symmetry.space_group_name_H-M   'P 1'
#
loop_
_entity.id
_entity.type
_entity.pdbx_description
1 polymer ?
#
loop_
_entity_poly.entity_id
_entity_poly.type
_entity_poly.pdbx_seq_one_letter_code
_entity_poly.pdbx_strand_id
1 'polypeptide(L)'
;MMNSLEEKSLPQKISEDIISLILEENLQPGDKLPNETILSERLNAGRSSVREAMKLLASRNIVTIRQGSGTYIASSPGMVEDPLGFTFIGNKHKLIHDLLEVRFLLEPSIAAMAATNAEEKDIKKITALCDEVEVLLNNHEDHTQKDIEFHAAIALSSKNVVVPRLIPVINSSIPLFVETTGNTLHAETIETHREIADAIAAHDPLRAQDAMYLHLVYNRKRIQLIENKN
;
A
#
# COMPACT_ATOMS: atom_id res chain seq x y z
N MET A 1 1.96 23.00 31.54
CA MET A 1 2.71 23.72 30.48
C MET A 1 1.87 23.62 29.24
N MET A 2 1.21 24.71 28.82
CA MET A 2 0.40 24.76 27.61
C MET A 2 1.33 24.64 26.41
N ASN A 3 1.07 23.61 25.57
CA ASN A 3 1.70 23.44 24.28
C ASN A 3 1.38 24.68 23.43
N SER A 4 2.36 25.54 23.16
CA SER A 4 2.21 26.56 22.14
C SER A 4 2.00 25.85 20.83
N LEU A 5 0.79 25.95 20.28
CA LEU A 5 0.52 25.57 18.89
C LEU A 5 1.51 26.35 18.03
N GLU A 6 2.53 25.70 17.50
CA GLU A 6 3.49 26.33 16.58
C GLU A 6 2.68 26.95 15.43
N GLU A 7 2.85 28.23 15.25
CA GLU A 7 2.15 28.98 14.19
C GLU A 7 2.66 28.47 12.84
N LYS A 8 1.74 27.88 12.03
CA LYS A 8 2.08 27.33 10.71
C LYS A 8 2.75 28.40 9.86
N SER A 9 3.85 28.02 9.22
CA SER A 9 4.54 28.87 8.25
C SER A 9 3.63 29.22 7.07
N LEU A 10 3.91 30.33 6.38
CA LEU A 10 3.12 30.73 5.21
C LEU A 10 3.06 29.64 4.13
N PRO A 11 4.14 28.93 3.76
CA PRO A 11 4.05 27.81 2.83
C PRO A 11 3.15 26.66 3.32
N GLN A 12 3.11 26.40 4.63
CA GLN A 12 2.20 25.38 5.19
C GLN A 12 0.74 25.79 5.05
N LYS A 13 0.39 27.05 5.36
CA LYS A 13 -0.96 27.58 5.16
C LYS A 13 -1.38 27.47 3.69
N ILE A 14 -0.51 27.94 2.77
CA ILE A 14 -0.78 27.85 1.32
C ILE A 14 -0.92 26.37 0.86
N SER A 15 -0.15 25.44 1.42
CA SER A 15 -0.31 24.02 1.08
C SER A 15 -1.67 23.46 1.49
N GLU A 16 -2.22 23.93 2.61
CA GLU A 16 -3.57 23.56 3.05
C GLU A 16 -4.64 24.17 2.15
N ASP A 17 -4.47 25.43 1.73
CA ASP A 17 -5.37 26.10 0.80
C ASP A 17 -5.39 25.37 -0.57
N ILE A 18 -4.22 24.89 -1.05
CA ILE A 18 -4.15 24.09 -2.27
C ILE A 18 -4.85 22.73 -2.09
N ILE A 19 -4.73 22.08 -0.92
CA ILE A 19 -5.47 20.84 -0.63
C ILE A 19 -6.98 21.12 -0.66
N SER A 20 -7.44 22.23 -0.06
CA SER A 20 -8.85 22.62 -0.10
C SER A 20 -9.34 22.82 -1.53
N LEU A 21 -8.55 23.50 -2.37
CA LEU A 21 -8.86 23.69 -3.80
C LEU A 21 -8.96 22.33 -4.53
N ILE A 22 -8.04 21.40 -4.28
CA ILE A 22 -8.08 20.04 -4.85
C ILE A 22 -9.40 19.33 -4.50
N LEU A 23 -9.84 19.44 -3.26
CA LEU A 23 -11.06 18.83 -2.77
C LEU A 23 -12.32 19.51 -3.31
N GLU A 24 -12.36 20.84 -3.33
CA GLU A 24 -13.47 21.64 -3.83
C GLU A 24 -13.68 21.46 -5.34
N GLU A 25 -12.62 21.42 -6.12
CA GLU A 25 -12.66 21.18 -7.56
C GLU A 25 -12.77 19.68 -7.92
N ASN A 26 -12.82 18.79 -6.89
CA ASN A 26 -12.93 17.34 -7.03
C ASN A 26 -11.85 16.75 -7.98
N LEU A 27 -10.62 17.28 -7.91
CA LEU A 27 -9.51 16.81 -8.74
C LEU A 27 -9.11 15.38 -8.37
N GLN A 28 -8.99 14.54 -9.39
CA GLN A 28 -8.69 13.12 -9.24
C GLN A 28 -7.19 12.83 -9.44
N PRO A 29 -6.69 11.65 -8.97
CA PRO A 29 -5.33 11.21 -9.28
C PRO A 29 -5.03 11.29 -10.78
N GLY A 30 -3.92 11.96 -11.12
CA GLY A 30 -3.52 12.20 -12.50
C GLY A 30 -4.02 13.52 -13.12
N ASP A 31 -4.96 14.22 -12.48
CA ASP A 31 -5.40 15.53 -12.94
C ASP A 31 -4.31 16.57 -12.77
N LYS A 32 -4.29 17.53 -13.68
CA LYS A 32 -3.31 18.61 -13.71
C LYS A 32 -3.77 19.77 -12.83
N LEU A 33 -2.93 20.18 -11.90
CA LEU A 33 -3.14 21.40 -11.10
C LEU A 33 -2.92 22.68 -11.94
N PRO A 34 -3.59 23.78 -11.59
CA PRO A 34 -3.23 25.11 -12.09
C PRO A 34 -1.74 25.40 -11.86
N ASN A 35 -1.12 26.15 -12.76
CA ASN A 35 0.29 26.50 -12.62
C ASN A 35 0.53 27.48 -11.45
N GLU A 36 1.81 27.64 -11.04
CA GLU A 36 2.20 28.48 -9.91
C GLU A 36 1.70 29.94 -10.04
N THR A 37 1.59 30.46 -11.26
CA THR A 37 1.11 31.84 -11.50
C THR A 37 -0.38 31.95 -11.19
N ILE A 38 -1.19 31.02 -11.71
CA ILE A 38 -2.63 30.98 -11.45
C ILE A 38 -2.92 30.73 -9.95
N LEU A 39 -2.16 29.81 -9.33
CA LEU A 39 -2.30 29.54 -7.90
C LEU A 39 -1.91 30.78 -7.05
N SER A 40 -0.85 31.50 -7.43
CA SER A 40 -0.43 32.75 -6.78
C SER A 40 -1.52 33.82 -6.83
N GLU A 41 -2.20 33.97 -7.97
CA GLU A 41 -3.33 34.89 -8.13
C GLU A 41 -4.55 34.47 -7.32
N ARG A 42 -4.96 33.20 -7.43
CA ARG A 42 -6.15 32.65 -6.73
C ARG A 42 -6.02 32.71 -5.21
N LEU A 43 -4.82 32.42 -4.68
CA LEU A 43 -4.56 32.35 -3.25
C LEU A 43 -4.02 33.67 -2.67
N ASN A 44 -3.89 34.72 -3.50
CA ASN A 44 -3.31 36.02 -3.13
C ASN A 44 -1.97 35.83 -2.40
N ALA A 45 -1.09 34.98 -2.91
CA ALA A 45 0.18 34.58 -2.31
C ALA A 45 1.36 34.81 -3.26
N GLY A 46 2.54 35.06 -2.72
CA GLY A 46 3.76 35.22 -3.54
C GLY A 46 4.14 33.91 -4.25
N ARG A 47 4.63 34.00 -5.50
CA ARG A 47 5.05 32.81 -6.30
C ARG A 47 6.10 31.94 -5.58
N SER A 48 7.04 32.56 -4.85
CA SER A 48 8.03 31.82 -4.06
C SER A 48 7.38 30.98 -2.97
N SER A 49 6.38 31.53 -2.27
CA SER A 49 5.64 30.83 -1.22
C SER A 49 4.78 29.70 -1.78
N VAL A 50 4.13 29.91 -2.95
CA VAL A 50 3.40 28.87 -3.66
C VAL A 50 4.35 27.74 -4.08
N ARG A 51 5.54 28.07 -4.61
CA ARG A 51 6.53 27.05 -4.97
C ARG A 51 7.00 26.21 -3.79
N GLU A 52 7.26 26.84 -2.63
CA GLU A 52 7.60 26.09 -1.42
C GLU A 52 6.43 25.24 -0.92
N ALA A 53 5.19 25.72 -0.99
CA ALA A 53 3.99 24.93 -0.72
C ALA A 53 3.87 23.73 -1.66
N MET A 54 4.13 23.90 -2.96
CA MET A 54 4.13 22.80 -3.93
C MET A 54 5.19 21.74 -3.62
N LYS A 55 6.39 22.14 -3.16
CA LYS A 55 7.42 21.20 -2.70
C LYS A 55 6.97 20.44 -1.45
N LEU A 56 6.30 21.09 -0.49
CA LEU A 56 5.71 20.43 0.68
C LEU A 56 4.65 19.42 0.27
N LEU A 57 3.79 19.73 -0.69
CA LEU A 57 2.79 18.80 -1.21
C LEU A 57 3.44 17.62 -1.94
N ALA A 58 4.51 17.87 -2.70
CA ALA A 58 5.27 16.82 -3.38
C ALA A 58 5.98 15.88 -2.38
N SER A 59 6.61 16.43 -1.32
CA SER A 59 7.24 15.60 -0.27
C SER A 59 6.25 14.74 0.51
N ARG A 60 4.98 15.14 0.56
CA ARG A 60 3.87 14.37 1.15
C ARG A 60 3.17 13.47 0.15
N ASN A 61 3.72 13.32 -1.05
CA ASN A 61 3.11 12.57 -2.17
C ASN A 61 1.66 12.97 -2.47
N ILE A 62 1.29 14.24 -2.27
CA ILE A 62 -0.04 14.75 -2.65
C ILE A 62 -0.04 15.12 -4.13
N VAL A 63 1.09 15.65 -4.61
CA VAL A 63 1.27 16.02 -6.01
C VAL A 63 2.58 15.46 -6.57
N THR A 64 2.65 15.33 -7.89
CA THR A 64 3.87 14.98 -8.64
C THR A 64 4.25 16.12 -9.56
N ILE A 65 5.46 16.68 -9.39
CA ILE A 65 5.99 17.75 -10.24
C ILE A 65 6.72 17.10 -11.40
N ARG A 66 6.23 17.34 -12.64
CA ARG A 66 6.86 16.88 -13.89
C ARG A 66 7.52 18.06 -14.59
N GLN A 67 8.85 18.05 -14.61
CA GLN A 67 9.61 19.15 -15.21
C GLN A 67 9.15 19.46 -16.65
N GLY A 68 8.88 20.71 -16.95
CA GLY A 68 8.40 21.17 -18.25
C GLY A 68 6.94 20.82 -18.59
N SER A 69 6.29 19.93 -17.83
CA SER A 69 4.91 19.47 -18.08
C SER A 69 3.89 20.08 -17.11
N GLY A 70 4.29 20.29 -15.84
CA GLY A 70 3.44 20.85 -14.80
C GLY A 70 3.35 19.96 -13.56
N THR A 71 2.38 20.25 -12.72
CA THR A 71 2.12 19.51 -11.48
C THR A 71 0.79 18.77 -11.59
N TYR A 72 0.77 17.55 -11.12
CA TYR A 72 -0.36 16.63 -11.22
C TYR A 72 -0.69 16.06 -9.85
N ILE A 73 -1.95 15.69 -9.60
CA ILE A 73 -2.32 14.93 -8.42
C ILE A 73 -1.60 13.58 -8.48
N ALA A 74 -0.97 13.17 -7.38
CA ALA A 74 -0.28 11.89 -7.30
C ALA A 74 -1.25 10.71 -7.47
N SER A 75 -0.75 9.55 -7.91
CA SER A 75 -1.57 8.33 -8.09
C SER A 75 -2.18 7.83 -6.77
N SER A 76 -1.48 8.05 -5.67
CA SER A 76 -1.93 7.69 -4.32
C SER A 76 -1.63 8.87 -3.37
N PRO A 77 -2.48 9.94 -3.40
CA PRO A 77 -2.19 11.16 -2.66
C PRO A 77 -2.06 10.92 -1.16
N GLY A 78 -0.97 11.44 -0.58
CA GLY A 78 -0.69 11.33 0.86
C GLY A 78 -0.03 10.02 1.29
N MET A 79 0.22 9.07 0.38
CA MET A 79 0.94 7.83 0.68
C MET A 79 2.41 7.97 0.27
N VAL A 80 3.30 8.04 1.25
CA VAL A 80 4.76 8.07 1.04
C VAL A 80 5.32 6.66 0.99
N GLU A 81 6.55 6.49 0.47
CA GLU A 81 7.16 5.18 0.22
C GLU A 81 7.45 4.38 1.50
N ASP A 82 7.93 5.02 2.56
CA ASP A 82 8.17 4.38 3.87
C ASP A 82 7.45 5.18 4.98
N PRO A 83 6.12 5.05 5.09
CA PRO A 83 5.32 5.91 5.96
C PRO A 83 5.58 5.68 7.45
N LEU A 84 6.13 4.52 7.82
CA LEU A 84 6.42 4.13 9.21
C LEU A 84 7.91 4.08 9.54
N GLY A 85 8.78 4.43 8.59
CA GLY A 85 10.23 4.51 8.82
C GLY A 85 10.88 3.14 9.06
N PHE A 86 10.37 2.06 8.49
CA PHE A 86 10.93 0.72 8.65
C PHE A 86 12.38 0.61 8.15
N THR A 87 12.77 1.46 7.20
CA THR A 87 14.15 1.56 6.73
C THR A 87 15.16 1.80 7.87
N PHE A 88 14.75 2.51 8.93
CA PHE A 88 15.61 2.86 10.06
C PHE A 88 15.61 1.83 11.18
N ILE A 89 14.85 0.73 11.07
CA ILE A 89 14.85 -0.36 12.04
C ILE A 89 16.02 -1.28 11.77
N GLY A 90 17.04 -1.25 12.67
CA GLY A 90 18.27 -2.00 12.51
C GLY A 90 18.12 -3.52 12.65
N ASN A 91 17.22 -3.99 13.53
CA ASN A 91 17.01 -5.42 13.74
C ASN A 91 15.96 -5.95 12.75
N LYS A 92 16.42 -6.41 11.58
CA LYS A 92 15.55 -6.93 10.52
C LYS A 92 14.84 -8.22 10.91
N HIS A 93 15.46 -9.10 11.70
CA HIS A 93 14.81 -10.32 12.19
C HIS A 93 13.61 -10.00 13.07
N LYS A 94 13.78 -9.09 14.04
CA LYS A 94 12.67 -8.66 14.87
C LYS A 94 11.57 -7.99 14.03
N LEU A 95 11.95 -7.13 13.09
CA LEU A 95 10.99 -6.46 12.21
C LEU A 95 10.13 -7.45 11.43
N ILE A 96 10.71 -8.52 10.89
CA ILE A 96 9.97 -9.55 10.15
C ILE A 96 8.92 -10.23 11.04
N HIS A 97 9.29 -10.60 12.27
CA HIS A 97 8.34 -11.19 13.22
C HIS A 97 7.21 -10.24 13.58
N ASP A 98 7.55 -9.00 13.93
CA ASP A 98 6.57 -8.00 14.32
C ASP A 98 5.62 -7.67 13.14
N LEU A 99 6.14 -7.58 11.92
CA LEU A 99 5.32 -7.40 10.71
C LEU A 99 4.41 -8.60 10.45
N LEU A 100 4.90 -9.82 10.65
CA LEU A 100 4.08 -11.01 10.50
C LEU A 100 2.93 -11.06 11.53
N GLU A 101 3.18 -10.64 12.76
CA GLU A 101 2.12 -10.49 13.76
C GLU A 101 1.04 -9.49 13.31
N VAL A 102 1.44 -8.35 12.75
CA VAL A 102 0.51 -7.36 12.18
C VAL A 102 -0.28 -7.96 11.00
N ARG A 103 0.36 -8.73 10.13
CA ARG A 103 -0.31 -9.43 9.03
C ARG A 103 -1.38 -10.39 9.55
N PHE A 104 -1.09 -11.19 10.57
CA PHE A 104 -2.06 -12.08 11.22
C PHE A 104 -3.28 -11.35 11.80
N LEU A 105 -3.08 -10.12 12.30
CA LEU A 105 -4.17 -9.30 12.82
C LEU A 105 -5.07 -8.73 11.72
N LEU A 106 -4.52 -8.44 10.54
CA LEU A 106 -5.20 -7.67 9.50
C LEU A 106 -5.67 -8.53 8.33
N GLU A 107 -4.77 -9.32 7.72
CA GLU A 107 -5.02 -9.92 6.42
C GLU A 107 -6.14 -10.96 6.40
N PRO A 108 -6.30 -11.85 7.40
CA PRO A 108 -7.43 -12.80 7.39
C PRO A 108 -8.79 -12.08 7.41
N SER A 109 -8.92 -11.01 8.20
CA SER A 109 -10.15 -10.20 8.23
C SER A 109 -10.35 -9.42 6.93
N ILE A 110 -9.27 -8.95 6.31
CA ILE A 110 -9.32 -8.27 5.01
C ILE A 110 -9.78 -9.24 3.91
N ALA A 111 -9.29 -10.49 3.90
CA ALA A 111 -9.73 -11.52 2.96
C ALA A 111 -11.22 -11.85 3.12
N ALA A 112 -11.72 -11.95 4.35
CA ALA A 112 -13.14 -12.11 4.63
C ALA A 112 -14.00 -10.94 4.12
N MET A 113 -13.53 -9.70 4.34
CA MET A 113 -14.20 -8.52 3.79
C MET A 113 -14.18 -8.51 2.26
N ALA A 114 -13.07 -8.91 1.65
CA ALA A 114 -12.97 -9.03 0.19
C ALA A 114 -13.96 -10.07 -0.36
N ALA A 115 -14.06 -11.25 0.24
CA ALA A 115 -15.04 -12.25 -0.15
C ALA A 115 -16.50 -11.75 -0.04
N THR A 116 -16.79 -10.90 0.97
CA THR A 116 -18.10 -10.32 1.13
C THR A 116 -18.42 -9.24 0.09
N ASN A 117 -17.43 -8.42 -0.32
CA ASN A 117 -17.67 -7.17 -1.04
C ASN A 117 -17.10 -7.12 -2.46
N ALA A 118 -16.29 -8.12 -2.87
CA ALA A 118 -15.67 -8.13 -4.19
C ALA A 118 -16.70 -8.14 -5.31
N GLU A 119 -16.49 -7.31 -6.32
CA GLU A 119 -17.25 -7.32 -7.56
C GLU A 119 -16.57 -8.24 -8.57
N GLU A 120 -17.26 -8.61 -9.64
CA GLU A 120 -16.74 -9.52 -10.68
C GLU A 120 -15.39 -9.04 -11.27
N LYS A 121 -15.20 -7.71 -11.42
CA LYS A 121 -13.94 -7.14 -11.90
C LYS A 121 -12.78 -7.36 -10.91
N ASP A 122 -13.08 -7.31 -9.61
CA ASP A 122 -12.09 -7.52 -8.55
C ASP A 122 -11.69 -9.00 -8.49
N ILE A 123 -12.67 -9.89 -8.55
CA ILE A 123 -12.45 -11.35 -8.61
C ILE A 123 -11.58 -11.71 -9.82
N LYS A 124 -11.90 -11.20 -11.02
CA LYS A 124 -11.08 -11.44 -12.22
C LYS A 124 -9.64 -10.97 -12.02
N LYS A 125 -9.43 -9.81 -11.40
CA LYS A 125 -8.09 -9.27 -11.12
C LYS A 125 -7.33 -10.14 -10.12
N ILE A 126 -7.97 -10.54 -9.01
CA ILE A 126 -7.35 -11.41 -7.99
C ILE A 126 -6.96 -12.76 -8.62
N THR A 127 -7.86 -13.39 -9.37
CA THR A 127 -7.59 -14.66 -10.04
C THR A 127 -6.42 -14.54 -11.04
N ALA A 128 -6.40 -13.50 -11.86
CA ALA A 128 -5.30 -13.27 -12.81
C ALA A 128 -3.95 -13.09 -12.09
N LEU A 129 -3.90 -12.34 -11.00
CA LEU A 129 -2.68 -12.17 -10.21
C LEU A 129 -2.25 -13.47 -9.53
N CYS A 130 -3.19 -14.27 -9.04
CA CYS A 130 -2.92 -15.61 -8.52
C CYS A 130 -2.27 -16.49 -9.59
N ASP A 131 -2.83 -16.51 -10.82
CA ASP A 131 -2.27 -17.26 -11.96
C ASP A 131 -0.86 -16.78 -12.33
N GLU A 132 -0.61 -15.46 -12.33
CA GLU A 132 0.71 -14.88 -12.61
C GLU A 132 1.74 -15.29 -11.54
N VAL A 133 1.39 -15.26 -10.25
CA VAL A 133 2.26 -15.73 -9.15
C VAL A 133 2.58 -17.21 -9.33
N GLU A 134 1.58 -18.04 -9.61
CA GLU A 134 1.77 -19.49 -9.84
C GLU A 134 2.71 -19.77 -11.01
N VAL A 135 2.57 -19.06 -12.13
CA VAL A 135 3.45 -19.20 -13.31
C VAL A 135 4.90 -18.85 -12.96
N LEU A 136 5.11 -17.71 -12.26
CA LEU A 136 6.46 -17.27 -11.85
C LEU A 136 7.11 -18.28 -10.89
N LEU A 137 6.37 -18.77 -9.90
CA LEU A 137 6.84 -19.77 -8.95
C LEU A 137 7.21 -21.10 -9.63
N ASN A 138 6.38 -21.58 -10.57
CA ASN A 138 6.65 -22.80 -11.33
C ASN A 138 7.88 -22.66 -12.24
N ASN A 139 8.16 -21.46 -12.73
CA ASN A 139 9.34 -21.15 -13.53
C ASN A 139 10.59 -20.84 -12.69
N HIS A 140 10.49 -20.80 -11.36
CA HIS A 140 11.54 -20.36 -10.44
C HIS A 140 11.98 -18.90 -10.69
N GLU A 141 11.05 -18.06 -11.14
CA GLU A 141 11.25 -16.63 -11.36
C GLU A 141 10.84 -15.81 -10.12
N ASP A 142 11.28 -14.53 -10.07
CA ASP A 142 10.90 -13.62 -8.98
C ASP A 142 9.43 -13.24 -9.08
N HIS A 143 8.64 -13.65 -8.10
CA HIS A 143 7.21 -13.39 -7.99
C HIS A 143 6.87 -12.24 -7.03
N THR A 144 7.85 -11.66 -6.35
CA THR A 144 7.67 -10.70 -5.24
C THR A 144 6.71 -9.56 -5.60
N GLN A 145 6.89 -8.96 -6.79
CA GLN A 145 6.02 -7.85 -7.21
C GLN A 145 4.58 -8.29 -7.44
N LYS A 146 4.36 -9.48 -8.01
CA LYS A 146 3.02 -10.02 -8.25
C LYS A 146 2.33 -10.46 -6.96
N ASP A 147 3.09 -10.95 -6.00
CA ASP A 147 2.61 -11.26 -4.67
C ASP A 147 2.11 -9.99 -3.94
N ILE A 148 2.89 -8.91 -3.99
CA ILE A 148 2.48 -7.57 -3.51
C ILE A 148 1.18 -7.12 -4.17
N GLU A 149 1.07 -7.24 -5.49
CA GLU A 149 -0.11 -6.85 -6.25
C GLU A 149 -1.34 -7.70 -5.88
N PHE A 150 -1.15 -9.00 -5.63
CA PHE A 150 -2.20 -9.92 -5.19
C PHE A 150 -2.79 -9.51 -3.84
N HIS A 151 -1.96 -9.32 -2.82
CA HIS A 151 -2.41 -8.86 -1.50
C HIS A 151 -3.06 -7.47 -1.56
N ALA A 152 -2.53 -6.56 -2.38
CA ALA A 152 -3.12 -5.24 -2.59
C ALA A 152 -4.50 -5.33 -3.29
N ALA A 153 -4.67 -6.23 -4.26
CA ALA A 153 -5.94 -6.43 -4.93
C ALA A 153 -7.02 -6.97 -3.96
N ILE A 154 -6.66 -7.91 -3.08
CA ILE A 154 -7.57 -8.40 -2.01
C ILE A 154 -8.00 -7.25 -1.12
N ALA A 155 -7.07 -6.41 -0.68
CA ALA A 155 -7.37 -5.28 0.18
C ALA A 155 -8.29 -4.23 -0.47
N LEU A 156 -8.06 -3.93 -1.75
CA LEU A 156 -8.94 -3.05 -2.54
C LEU A 156 -10.34 -3.63 -2.69
N SER A 157 -10.44 -4.95 -2.83
CA SER A 157 -11.72 -5.67 -2.98
C SER A 157 -12.55 -5.71 -1.71
N SER A 158 -11.96 -5.43 -0.55
CA SER A 158 -12.69 -5.26 0.71
C SER A 158 -13.70 -4.11 0.68
N LYS A 159 -13.58 -3.17 -0.29
CA LYS A 159 -14.36 -1.92 -0.42
C LYS A 159 -14.31 -1.01 0.82
N ASN A 160 -13.40 -1.29 1.74
CA ASN A 160 -13.14 -0.44 2.89
C ASN A 160 -12.18 0.69 2.48
N VAL A 161 -12.54 1.95 2.77
CA VAL A 161 -11.73 3.12 2.35
C VAL A 161 -10.39 3.26 3.11
N VAL A 162 -10.26 2.62 4.28
CA VAL A 162 -9.07 2.68 5.14
C VAL A 162 -8.11 1.53 4.82
N VAL A 163 -8.61 0.31 4.61
CA VAL A 163 -7.80 -0.90 4.39
C VAL A 163 -6.73 -0.71 3.31
N PRO A 164 -7.00 -0.15 2.12
CA PRO A 164 -5.96 0.05 1.10
C PRO A 164 -4.84 1.01 1.54
N ARG A 165 -5.09 1.87 2.52
CA ARG A 165 -4.08 2.79 3.06
C ARG A 165 -3.15 2.13 4.08
N LEU A 166 -3.52 0.97 4.60
CA LEU A 166 -2.67 0.14 5.48
C LEU A 166 -1.77 -0.82 4.67
N ILE A 167 -2.08 -1.03 3.39
CA ILE A 167 -1.36 -1.96 2.51
C ILE A 167 0.13 -1.67 2.40
N PRO A 168 0.63 -0.43 2.35
CA PRO A 168 2.08 -0.20 2.33
C PRO A 168 2.82 -0.84 3.51
N VAL A 169 2.17 -0.95 4.68
CA VAL A 169 2.72 -1.64 5.85
C VAL A 169 2.87 -3.13 5.59
N ILE A 170 1.86 -3.74 4.98
CA ILE A 170 1.87 -5.16 4.61
C ILE A 170 2.88 -5.41 3.49
N ASN A 171 2.82 -4.61 2.43
CA ASN A 171 3.67 -4.75 1.26
C ASN A 171 5.17 -4.62 1.56
N SER A 172 5.56 -3.78 2.53
CA SER A 172 6.96 -3.65 2.96
C SER A 172 7.50 -4.94 3.60
N SER A 173 6.61 -5.81 4.10
CA SER A 173 7.00 -7.10 4.70
C SER A 173 7.31 -8.18 3.66
N ILE A 174 6.64 -8.16 2.50
CA ILE A 174 6.72 -9.24 1.50
C ILE A 174 8.15 -9.41 0.95
N PRO A 175 8.87 -8.36 0.49
CA PRO A 175 10.25 -8.50 0.04
C PRO A 175 11.19 -9.05 1.13
N LEU A 176 11.05 -8.54 2.36
CA LEU A 176 11.82 -9.04 3.51
C LEU A 176 11.55 -10.52 3.77
N PHE A 177 10.31 -10.95 3.56
CA PHE A 177 9.86 -12.32 3.72
C PHE A 177 10.47 -13.24 2.67
N VAL A 178 10.33 -12.88 1.38
CA VAL A 178 10.88 -13.64 0.25
C VAL A 178 12.41 -13.77 0.39
N GLU A 179 13.10 -12.68 0.72
CA GLU A 179 14.55 -12.69 0.98
C GLU A 179 14.93 -13.63 2.13
N THR A 180 14.23 -13.52 3.26
CA THR A 180 14.53 -14.32 4.46
C THR A 180 14.22 -15.80 4.27
N THR A 181 13.15 -16.15 3.58
CA THR A 181 12.76 -17.55 3.34
C THR A 181 13.54 -18.21 2.21
N GLY A 182 14.33 -17.44 1.47
CA GLY A 182 15.10 -17.93 0.32
C GLY A 182 14.19 -18.43 -0.80
N ASN A 183 12.99 -17.87 -0.92
CA ASN A 183 11.99 -18.21 -1.95
C ASN A 183 11.69 -19.74 -2.02
N THR A 184 11.45 -20.38 -0.88
CA THR A 184 11.33 -21.85 -0.80
C THR A 184 9.93 -22.37 -0.50
N LEU A 185 8.93 -21.48 -0.37
CA LEU A 185 7.53 -21.85 -0.08
C LEU A 185 6.66 -21.94 -1.35
N HIS A 186 7.20 -22.48 -2.46
CA HIS A 186 6.51 -22.47 -3.75
C HIS A 186 5.15 -23.20 -3.69
N ALA A 187 5.13 -24.46 -3.23
CA ALA A 187 3.93 -25.28 -3.20
C ALA A 187 2.88 -24.70 -2.24
N GLU A 188 3.30 -24.30 -1.04
CA GLU A 188 2.42 -23.75 -0.02
C GLU A 188 1.83 -22.40 -0.45
N THR A 189 2.62 -21.56 -1.12
CA THR A 189 2.14 -20.26 -1.65
C THR A 189 1.13 -20.49 -2.76
N ILE A 190 1.40 -21.36 -3.72
CA ILE A 190 0.47 -21.69 -4.82
C ILE A 190 -0.85 -22.22 -4.25
N GLU A 191 -0.79 -23.20 -3.34
CA GLU A 191 -1.97 -23.80 -2.72
C GLU A 191 -2.82 -22.75 -2.00
N THR A 192 -2.20 -21.98 -1.13
CA THR A 192 -2.94 -21.02 -0.29
C THR A 192 -3.44 -19.80 -1.06
N HIS A 193 -2.68 -19.28 -2.04
CA HIS A 193 -3.16 -18.20 -2.90
C HIS A 193 -4.36 -18.64 -3.74
N ARG A 194 -4.33 -19.87 -4.28
CA ARG A 194 -5.46 -20.42 -5.02
C ARG A 194 -6.69 -20.54 -4.14
N GLU A 195 -6.52 -21.09 -2.93
CA GLU A 195 -7.62 -21.24 -1.98
C GLU A 195 -8.23 -19.89 -1.57
N ILE A 196 -7.40 -18.86 -1.36
CA ILE A 196 -7.86 -17.47 -1.08
C ILE A 196 -8.66 -16.94 -2.26
N ALA A 197 -8.12 -17.05 -3.49
CA ALA A 197 -8.78 -16.54 -4.69
C ALA A 197 -10.13 -17.24 -4.94
N ASP A 198 -10.18 -18.56 -4.81
CA ASP A 198 -11.38 -19.37 -4.98
C ASP A 198 -12.44 -19.07 -3.92
N ALA A 199 -12.03 -18.88 -2.66
CA ALA A 199 -12.94 -18.49 -1.58
C ALA A 199 -13.54 -17.09 -1.80
N ILE A 200 -12.74 -16.13 -2.28
CA ILE A 200 -13.23 -14.79 -2.63
C ILE A 200 -14.19 -14.87 -3.83
N ALA A 201 -13.86 -15.68 -4.84
CA ALA A 201 -14.72 -15.88 -6.02
C ALA A 201 -16.05 -16.57 -5.67
N ALA A 202 -16.03 -17.44 -4.67
CA ALA A 202 -17.23 -18.10 -4.15
C ALA A 202 -18.03 -17.22 -3.17
N HIS A 203 -17.58 -16.02 -2.86
CA HIS A 203 -18.16 -15.16 -1.82
C HIS A 203 -18.29 -15.86 -0.46
N ASP A 204 -17.27 -16.66 -0.09
CA ASP A 204 -17.18 -17.37 1.20
C ASP A 204 -16.19 -16.68 2.14
N PRO A 205 -16.67 -15.78 3.03
CA PRO A 205 -15.77 -15.00 3.90
C PRO A 205 -15.04 -15.85 4.94
N LEU A 206 -15.65 -16.93 5.44
CA LEU A 206 -15.01 -17.79 6.43
C LEU A 206 -13.86 -18.58 5.81
N ARG A 207 -14.11 -19.18 4.66
CA ARG A 207 -13.10 -19.90 3.89
C ARG A 207 -11.95 -18.98 3.46
N ALA A 208 -12.23 -17.75 3.02
CA ALA A 208 -11.21 -16.77 2.65
C ALA A 208 -10.35 -16.37 3.86
N GLN A 209 -10.95 -16.19 5.03
CA GLN A 209 -10.26 -15.90 6.29
C GLN A 209 -9.31 -17.03 6.68
N ASP A 210 -9.81 -18.27 6.67
CA ASP A 210 -9.05 -19.46 7.05
C ASP A 210 -7.88 -19.71 6.09
N ALA A 211 -8.11 -19.57 4.78
CA ALA A 211 -7.07 -19.69 3.76
C ALA A 211 -5.95 -18.66 3.92
N MET A 212 -6.29 -17.40 4.16
CA MET A 212 -5.31 -16.34 4.41
C MET A 212 -4.56 -16.60 5.73
N TYR A 213 -5.25 -17.04 6.77
CA TYR A 213 -4.60 -17.41 8.04
C TYR A 213 -3.59 -18.56 7.82
N LEU A 214 -3.97 -19.58 7.07
CA LEU A 214 -3.10 -20.73 6.75
C LEU A 214 -1.88 -20.28 5.94
N HIS A 215 -2.05 -19.40 4.96
CA HIS A 215 -0.95 -18.77 4.22
C HIS A 215 0.08 -18.15 5.16
N LEU A 216 -0.35 -17.37 6.13
CA LEU A 216 0.54 -16.73 7.12
C LEU A 216 1.16 -17.76 8.10
N VAL A 217 0.46 -18.86 8.41
CA VAL A 217 1.01 -19.96 9.22
C VAL A 217 2.20 -20.64 8.53
N TYR A 218 2.12 -20.88 7.21
CA TYR A 218 3.25 -21.43 6.46
C TYR A 218 4.44 -20.46 6.48
N ASN A 219 4.17 -19.19 6.27
CA ASN A 219 5.16 -18.15 6.36
C ASN A 219 5.87 -18.14 7.72
N ARG A 220 5.13 -18.17 8.83
CA ARG A 220 5.68 -18.22 10.19
C ARG A 220 6.52 -19.46 10.45
N LYS A 221 6.03 -20.63 10.07
CA LYS A 221 6.76 -21.91 10.22
C LYS A 221 8.09 -21.87 9.48
N ARG A 222 8.13 -21.27 8.30
CA ARG A 222 9.36 -21.20 7.51
C ARG A 222 10.42 -20.32 8.16
N ILE A 223 10.05 -19.14 8.68
CA ILE A 223 10.98 -18.31 9.45
C ILE A 223 11.57 -19.10 10.61
N GLN A 224 10.74 -19.73 11.44
CA GLN A 224 11.17 -20.51 12.59
C GLN A 224 12.13 -21.64 12.22
N LEU A 225 11.92 -22.31 11.08
CA LEU A 225 12.81 -23.36 10.59
C LEU A 225 14.19 -22.83 10.16
N ILE A 226 14.26 -21.60 9.65
CA ILE A 226 15.53 -20.98 9.25
C ILE A 226 16.31 -20.54 10.50
N GLU A 227 15.64 -19.93 11.46
CA GLU A 227 16.25 -19.46 12.70
C GLU A 227 16.82 -20.61 13.54
N ASN A 228 16.12 -21.75 13.59
CA ASN A 228 16.60 -22.93 14.32
C ASN A 228 17.80 -23.63 13.63
N LYS A 229 18.18 -23.22 12.43
CA LYS A 229 19.34 -23.78 11.70
C LYS A 229 20.61 -22.91 11.80
N ASN A 230 20.47 -21.67 12.25
CA ASN A 230 21.56 -20.69 12.46
C ASN A 230 21.89 -20.59 13.95
#